data_dc9a9d4466ea2e90b03eac410513c388
#
_entry.id   dc9a9d4466ea2e90b03eac410513c388
#
_cell.length_a   1.000
_cell.length_b   1.000
_cell.length_c   1.000
_cell.angle_alpha   90.00
_cell.angle_beta   90.00
_cell.angle_gamma   90.00
#
_symmetry.space_group_name_H-M   'P 1'
#
loop_
_entity.id
_entity.type
_entity.pdbx_description
1 polymer ?
#
loop_
_entity_poly.entity_id
_entity_poly.type
_entity_poly.pdbx_seq_one_letter_code
_entity_poly.pdbx_strand_id
1 'polypeptide(L)'
;MISAFCPGHVTCFFQPITSLDPLSAGSRGAGIRLSLGTTVKVNPVPGNAMVTKVNDGTGSDDIIRKVVRSIDPSGGYEINVRHDLPVGQGFGMSAADAVAVAICMCQITGRSKTEAYRIAHVADLLGGGGRGDVAGIMANCQQPVRTVAGIPPFGKVEDFRVNVGRVTLAVLGSPLETKDVLSEREKYVDIRNAGSDAMQEYLERPSLESLFKISNRFSAEAGVRSRETDAAIEALEEKGFMAAMCMLGNSIFTNAPVSEARSVIGDVWAVSCNAVPEEAGIIRTR
;
A
#
# COMPACT_ATOMS: atom_id res chain seq x y z
N MET A 1 -19.29 5.07 18.33
CA MET A 1 -18.62 5.37 17.05
C MET A 1 -17.11 5.43 17.30
N ILE A 2 -16.32 4.69 16.55
CA ILE A 2 -14.85 4.70 16.59
C ILE A 2 -14.34 5.14 15.23
N SER A 3 -13.29 5.94 15.18
CA SER A 3 -12.68 6.39 13.94
C SER A 3 -11.18 6.14 13.95
N ALA A 4 -10.64 5.67 12.82
CA ALA A 4 -9.21 5.43 12.64
C ALA A 4 -8.73 6.02 11.32
N PHE A 5 -7.47 6.45 11.31
CA PHE A 5 -6.71 6.78 10.10
C PHE A 5 -5.64 5.74 9.86
N CYS A 6 -5.45 5.38 8.61
CA CYS A 6 -4.36 4.53 8.16
C CYS A 6 -3.66 5.18 6.95
N PRO A 7 -2.34 5.37 7.00
CA PRO A 7 -1.57 5.89 5.87
C PRO A 7 -1.63 4.95 4.68
N GLY A 8 -1.58 5.52 3.47
CA GLY A 8 -1.31 4.77 2.25
C GLY A 8 0.15 4.29 2.22
N HIS A 9 0.42 3.38 1.31
CA HIS A 9 1.75 2.79 1.12
C HIS A 9 2.02 2.57 -0.38
N VAL A 10 3.14 3.07 -0.86
CA VAL A 10 3.65 2.75 -2.20
C VAL A 10 4.71 1.66 -2.07
N THR A 11 4.52 0.54 -2.73
CA THR A 11 5.59 -0.45 -2.90
C THR A 11 6.47 -0.03 -4.07
N CYS A 12 7.79 0.09 -3.84
CA CYS A 12 8.78 0.49 -4.84
C CYS A 12 9.30 -0.73 -5.63
N PHE A 13 9.59 -1.82 -4.93
CA PHE A 13 9.90 -3.13 -5.50
C PHE A 13 9.57 -4.22 -4.48
N PHE A 14 9.37 -5.46 -4.96
CA PHE A 14 9.01 -6.56 -4.07
C PHE A 14 9.37 -7.93 -4.64
N GLN A 15 9.62 -8.87 -3.74
CA GLN A 15 9.76 -10.29 -4.01
C GLN A 15 8.60 -11.03 -3.33
N PRO A 16 7.67 -11.64 -4.08
CA PRO A 16 6.60 -12.42 -3.48
C PRO A 16 7.14 -13.71 -2.85
N ILE A 17 6.67 -14.00 -1.64
CA ILE A 17 7.01 -15.21 -0.88
C ILE A 17 5.73 -15.94 -0.54
N THR A 18 5.64 -17.19 -0.96
CA THR A 18 4.51 -18.07 -0.64
C THR A 18 4.79 -18.90 0.62
N SER A 19 3.77 -19.14 1.42
CA SER A 19 3.79 -20.04 2.57
C SER A 19 2.44 -20.67 2.75
N LEU A 20 2.37 -21.84 3.42
CA LEU A 20 1.13 -22.49 3.84
C LEU A 20 0.46 -21.72 4.98
N ASP A 21 1.24 -21.06 5.83
CA ASP A 21 0.72 -20.17 6.87
C ASP A 21 0.60 -18.74 6.30
N PRO A 22 -0.63 -18.18 6.21
CA PRO A 22 -0.84 -16.83 5.72
C PRO A 22 -0.06 -15.75 6.48
N LEU A 23 0.24 -15.95 7.77
CA LEU A 23 0.99 -14.97 8.56
C LEU A 23 2.48 -14.89 8.19
N SER A 24 3.03 -15.95 7.59
CA SER A 24 4.40 -15.99 7.08
C SER A 24 4.50 -15.81 5.57
N ALA A 25 3.35 -15.83 4.86
CA ALA A 25 3.27 -15.46 3.45
C ALA A 25 3.28 -13.95 3.27
N GLY A 26 3.66 -13.47 2.07
CA GLY A 26 3.66 -12.04 1.78
C GLY A 26 4.71 -11.64 0.76
N SER A 27 5.46 -10.58 1.04
CA SER A 27 6.60 -10.17 0.20
C SER A 27 7.73 -9.56 1.01
N ARG A 28 8.97 -9.76 0.54
CA ARG A 28 10.10 -8.88 0.84
C ARG A 28 10.03 -7.67 -0.09
N GLY A 29 10.66 -6.55 0.26
CA GLY A 29 10.66 -5.37 -0.60
C GLY A 29 10.80 -4.08 0.17
N ALA A 30 10.82 -2.98 -0.55
CA ALA A 30 10.86 -1.64 0.01
C ALA A 30 9.66 -0.81 -0.46
N GLY A 31 9.27 0.16 0.36
CA GLY A 31 8.15 1.05 0.03
C GLY A 31 8.24 2.37 0.75
N ILE A 32 7.24 3.21 0.54
CA ILE A 32 7.11 4.55 1.12
C ILE A 32 5.74 4.64 1.79
N ARG A 33 5.69 5.07 3.04
CA ARG A 33 4.44 5.38 3.74
C ARG A 33 4.06 6.83 3.50
N LEU A 34 2.79 7.05 3.22
CA LEU A 34 2.28 8.35 2.78
C LEU A 34 1.52 9.08 3.89
N SER A 35 1.55 10.41 3.91
CA SER A 35 0.73 11.22 4.82
C SER A 35 -0.75 11.25 4.43
N LEU A 36 -1.07 10.82 3.21
CA LEU A 36 -2.43 10.60 2.71
C LEU A 36 -2.79 9.11 2.84
N GLY A 37 -4.08 8.80 3.03
CA GLY A 37 -4.49 7.43 3.27
C GLY A 37 -5.99 7.26 3.33
N THR A 38 -6.45 6.42 4.23
CA THR A 38 -7.88 6.17 4.46
C THR A 38 -8.30 6.57 5.87
N THR A 39 -9.49 7.15 5.98
CA THR A 39 -10.19 7.39 7.25
C THR A 39 -11.41 6.51 7.30
N VAL A 40 -11.51 5.69 8.35
CA VAL A 40 -12.66 4.81 8.58
C VAL A 40 -13.39 5.24 9.85
N LYS A 41 -14.74 5.21 9.79
CA LYS A 41 -15.61 5.35 10.95
C LYS A 41 -16.49 4.10 11.06
N VAL A 42 -16.48 3.47 12.22
CA VAL A 42 -17.29 2.29 12.53
C VAL A 42 -18.26 2.62 13.66
N ASN A 43 -19.54 2.37 13.40
CA ASN A 43 -20.63 2.54 14.37
C ASN A 43 -21.34 1.19 14.55
N PRO A 44 -21.29 0.55 15.75
CA PRO A 44 -22.10 -0.63 16.03
C PRO A 44 -23.60 -0.28 15.95
N VAL A 45 -24.38 -1.16 15.32
CA VAL A 45 -25.84 -1.04 15.22
C VAL A 45 -26.49 -2.33 15.68
N PRO A 46 -27.77 -2.29 16.14
CA PRO A 46 -28.49 -3.51 16.53
C PRO A 46 -28.64 -4.49 15.38
N GLY A 47 -28.64 -5.80 15.74
CA GLY A 47 -28.77 -6.89 14.76
C GLY A 47 -27.47 -7.26 14.07
N ASN A 48 -27.56 -7.81 12.87
CA ASN A 48 -26.43 -8.34 12.09
C ASN A 48 -26.21 -7.63 10.75
N ALA A 49 -26.93 -6.56 10.49
CA ALA A 49 -26.80 -5.79 9.25
C ALA A 49 -25.42 -5.12 9.16
N MET A 50 -24.84 -5.14 7.96
CA MET A 50 -23.63 -4.40 7.66
C MET A 50 -23.88 -3.45 6.48
N VAL A 51 -23.76 -2.17 6.74
CA VAL A 51 -23.89 -1.09 5.75
C VAL A 51 -22.52 -0.43 5.60
N THR A 52 -21.99 -0.45 4.40
CA THR A 52 -20.69 0.18 4.08
C THR A 52 -20.90 1.28 3.05
N LYS A 53 -20.33 2.45 3.32
CA LYS A 53 -20.25 3.57 2.37
C LYS A 53 -18.77 3.89 2.15
N VAL A 54 -18.36 3.88 0.89
CA VAL A 54 -16.98 4.19 0.48
C VAL A 54 -17.04 5.39 -0.46
N ASN A 55 -16.36 6.48 -0.13
CA ASN A 55 -16.30 7.71 -0.94
C ASN A 55 -17.67 8.11 -1.50
N ASP A 56 -18.64 8.34 -0.62
CA ASP A 56 -20.03 8.70 -0.97
C ASP A 56 -20.80 7.67 -1.83
N GLY A 57 -20.40 6.40 -1.72
CA GLY A 57 -21.08 5.27 -2.36
C GLY A 57 -20.33 4.62 -3.51
N THR A 58 -19.11 5.03 -3.80
CA THR A 58 -18.24 4.39 -4.80
C THR A 58 -17.21 3.46 -4.15
N GLY A 59 -16.95 2.30 -4.75
CA GLY A 59 -15.91 1.35 -4.35
C GLY A 59 -16.43 0.01 -3.84
N SER A 60 -15.54 -1.00 -3.84
CA SER A 60 -15.80 -2.33 -3.29
C SER A 60 -15.64 -2.33 -1.77
N ASP A 61 -16.49 -3.05 -1.07
CA ASP A 61 -16.41 -3.27 0.38
C ASP A 61 -15.96 -4.69 0.76
N ASP A 62 -15.48 -5.49 -0.19
CA ASP A 62 -15.15 -6.90 0.01
C ASP A 62 -14.10 -7.11 1.11
N ILE A 63 -13.02 -6.33 1.11
CA ILE A 63 -11.96 -6.43 2.12
C ILE A 63 -12.49 -6.02 3.51
N ILE A 64 -13.33 -4.98 3.53
CA ILE A 64 -13.95 -4.47 4.76
C ILE A 64 -14.83 -5.54 5.38
N ARG A 65 -15.68 -6.20 4.57
CA ARG A 65 -16.54 -7.32 5.02
C ARG A 65 -15.73 -8.47 5.57
N LYS A 66 -14.65 -8.88 4.88
CA LYS A 66 -13.76 -9.95 5.35
C LYS A 66 -13.17 -9.63 6.71
N VAL A 67 -12.63 -8.42 6.89
CA VAL A 67 -12.07 -7.99 8.18
C VAL A 67 -13.13 -7.99 9.28
N VAL A 68 -14.28 -7.36 9.06
CA VAL A 68 -15.35 -7.27 10.07
C VAL A 68 -15.81 -8.66 10.48
N ARG A 69 -16.12 -9.54 9.52
CA ARG A 69 -16.62 -10.89 9.79
C ARG A 69 -15.58 -11.83 10.39
N SER A 70 -14.30 -11.56 10.20
CA SER A 70 -13.21 -12.28 10.89
C SER A 70 -13.11 -11.91 12.37
N ILE A 71 -13.56 -10.72 12.77
CA ILE A 71 -13.49 -10.22 14.13
C ILE A 71 -14.82 -10.47 14.87
N ASP A 72 -15.93 -10.14 14.22
CA ASP A 72 -17.29 -10.34 14.73
C ASP A 72 -18.20 -10.86 13.61
N PRO A 73 -18.45 -12.19 13.58
CA PRO A 73 -19.28 -12.83 12.55
C PRO A 73 -20.74 -12.40 12.55
N SER A 74 -21.28 -11.95 13.68
CA SER A 74 -22.71 -11.73 13.90
C SER A 74 -23.12 -10.30 14.21
N GLY A 75 -22.18 -9.42 14.50
CA GLY A 75 -22.46 -8.03 14.84
C GLY A 75 -22.97 -7.17 13.67
N GLY A 76 -23.78 -6.18 13.99
CA GLY A 76 -24.25 -5.16 13.03
C GLY A 76 -23.35 -3.91 13.07
N TYR A 77 -23.05 -3.36 11.90
CA TYR A 77 -22.15 -2.21 11.78
C TYR A 77 -22.54 -1.30 10.62
N GLU A 78 -22.46 0.00 10.87
CA GLU A 78 -22.40 1.03 9.84
C GLU A 78 -20.96 1.51 9.71
N ILE A 79 -20.40 1.43 8.49
CA ILE A 79 -19.00 1.70 8.20
C ILE A 79 -18.92 2.76 7.11
N ASN A 80 -18.21 3.86 7.41
CA ASN A 80 -17.99 4.93 6.46
C ASN A 80 -16.47 5.01 6.20
N VAL A 81 -16.08 4.93 4.93
CA VAL A 81 -14.69 4.98 4.47
C VAL A 81 -14.48 6.18 3.58
N ARG A 82 -13.45 6.96 3.85
CA ARG A 82 -13.02 8.07 3.02
C ARG A 82 -11.56 7.90 2.62
N HIS A 83 -11.33 7.86 1.33
CA HIS A 83 -9.99 7.80 0.74
C HIS A 83 -9.48 9.19 0.38
N ASP A 84 -8.22 9.48 0.71
CA ASP A 84 -7.51 10.67 0.24
C ASP A 84 -6.86 10.43 -1.14
N LEU A 85 -6.70 9.15 -1.53
CA LEU A 85 -6.03 8.70 -2.75
C LEU A 85 -6.93 7.76 -3.57
N PRO A 86 -6.83 7.75 -4.90
CA PRO A 86 -7.59 6.82 -5.74
C PRO A 86 -7.19 5.36 -5.48
N VAL A 87 -8.20 4.48 -5.51
CA VAL A 87 -8.03 3.02 -5.36
C VAL A 87 -7.54 2.40 -6.67
N GLY A 88 -6.78 1.29 -6.59
CA GLY A 88 -6.29 0.55 -7.77
C GLY A 88 -5.10 1.23 -8.49
N GLN A 89 -4.45 2.18 -7.83
CA GLN A 89 -3.33 2.94 -8.39
C GLN A 89 -1.98 2.66 -7.71
N GLY A 90 -1.85 1.53 -6.98
CA GLY A 90 -0.59 1.17 -6.31
C GLY A 90 -0.28 2.00 -5.06
N PHE A 91 -1.28 2.67 -4.48
CA PHE A 91 -1.13 3.49 -3.26
C PHE A 91 -1.47 2.74 -1.97
N GLY A 92 -1.65 1.42 -2.03
CA GLY A 92 -1.91 0.57 -0.87
C GLY A 92 -3.25 0.80 -0.18
N MET A 93 -4.27 1.34 -0.90
CA MET A 93 -5.53 1.73 -0.28
C MET A 93 -6.33 0.54 0.24
N SER A 94 -6.31 -0.62 -0.43
CA SER A 94 -6.95 -1.85 0.06
C SER A 94 -6.40 -2.28 1.42
N ALA A 95 -5.06 -2.30 1.56
CA ALA A 95 -4.41 -2.61 2.82
C ALA A 95 -4.68 -1.56 3.90
N ALA A 96 -4.73 -0.27 3.53
CA ALA A 96 -5.07 0.81 4.44
C ALA A 96 -6.51 0.69 4.97
N ASP A 97 -7.47 0.31 4.12
CA ASP A 97 -8.85 0.03 4.52
C ASP A 97 -8.90 -1.15 5.49
N ALA A 98 -8.24 -2.26 5.15
CA ALA A 98 -8.19 -3.44 6.00
C ALA A 98 -7.62 -3.11 7.39
N VAL A 99 -6.52 -2.35 7.47
CA VAL A 99 -5.88 -1.95 8.72
C VAL A 99 -6.78 -1.00 9.53
N ALA A 100 -7.33 0.05 8.91
CA ALA A 100 -8.16 1.02 9.61
C ALA A 100 -9.44 0.40 10.17
N VAL A 101 -10.12 -0.46 9.38
CA VAL A 101 -11.29 -1.20 9.82
C VAL A 101 -10.92 -2.16 10.96
N ALA A 102 -9.84 -2.93 10.81
CA ALA A 102 -9.39 -3.86 11.85
C ALA A 102 -9.06 -3.14 13.17
N ILE A 103 -8.40 -1.97 13.11
CA ILE A 103 -8.12 -1.15 14.31
C ILE A 103 -9.41 -0.69 14.98
N CYS A 104 -10.40 -0.20 14.22
CA CYS A 104 -11.71 0.19 14.77
C CYS A 104 -12.43 -0.99 15.42
N MET A 105 -12.49 -2.13 14.72
CA MET A 105 -13.16 -3.34 15.19
C MET A 105 -12.48 -3.94 16.42
N CYS A 106 -11.14 -4.00 16.43
CA CYS A 106 -10.39 -4.47 17.60
C CYS A 106 -10.60 -3.56 18.81
N GLN A 107 -10.68 -2.24 18.61
CA GLN A 107 -11.02 -1.30 19.67
C GLN A 107 -12.43 -1.54 20.23
N ILE A 108 -13.42 -1.84 19.37
CA ILE A 108 -14.80 -2.14 19.78
C ILE A 108 -14.87 -3.46 20.55
N THR A 109 -14.13 -4.48 20.12
CA THR A 109 -14.18 -5.84 20.68
C THR A 109 -13.13 -6.11 21.77
N GLY A 110 -12.33 -5.12 22.16
CA GLY A 110 -11.30 -5.24 23.20
C GLY A 110 -10.08 -6.07 22.78
N ARG A 111 -9.82 -6.22 21.48
CA ARG A 111 -8.64 -6.90 20.94
C ARG A 111 -7.46 -5.94 20.77
N SER A 112 -6.26 -6.49 20.67
CA SER A 112 -5.03 -5.72 20.53
C SER A 112 -4.83 -5.16 19.11
N LYS A 113 -4.05 -4.08 19.01
CA LYS A 113 -3.61 -3.52 17.72
C LYS A 113 -2.76 -4.54 16.92
N THR A 114 -2.00 -5.40 17.59
CA THR A 114 -1.24 -6.47 16.92
C THR A 114 -2.17 -7.46 16.23
N GLU A 115 -3.29 -7.83 16.85
CA GLU A 115 -4.31 -8.67 16.21
C GLU A 115 -4.96 -7.96 15.03
N ALA A 116 -5.21 -6.64 15.12
CA ALA A 116 -5.73 -5.87 14.00
C ALA A 116 -4.84 -6.00 12.75
N TYR A 117 -3.53 -5.84 12.90
CA TYR A 117 -2.59 -6.01 11.78
C TYR A 117 -2.55 -7.43 11.22
N ARG A 118 -2.62 -8.45 12.08
CA ARG A 118 -2.67 -9.87 11.64
C ARG A 118 -3.93 -10.16 10.84
N ILE A 119 -5.08 -9.70 11.31
CA ILE A 119 -6.36 -9.88 10.62
C ILE A 119 -6.35 -9.12 9.29
N ALA A 120 -5.90 -7.88 9.27
CA ALA A 120 -5.79 -7.07 8.07
C ALA A 120 -4.87 -7.73 7.02
N HIS A 121 -3.71 -8.24 7.44
CA HIS A 121 -2.76 -8.93 6.56
C HIS A 121 -3.37 -10.17 5.91
N VAL A 122 -4.02 -11.02 6.70
CA VAL A 122 -4.67 -12.23 6.17
C VAL A 122 -5.81 -11.87 5.22
N ALA A 123 -6.62 -10.87 5.57
CA ALA A 123 -7.74 -10.43 4.73
C ALA A 123 -7.26 -9.85 3.39
N ASP A 124 -6.20 -9.02 3.39
CA ASP A 124 -5.61 -8.42 2.19
C ASP A 124 -4.94 -9.48 1.31
N LEU A 125 -4.13 -10.37 1.90
CA LEU A 125 -3.46 -11.47 1.20
C LEU A 125 -4.45 -12.41 0.50
N LEU A 126 -5.48 -12.87 1.22
CA LEU A 126 -6.50 -13.79 0.70
C LEU A 126 -7.56 -13.07 -0.16
N GLY A 127 -7.62 -11.76 -0.08
CA GLY A 127 -8.48 -10.91 -0.90
C GLY A 127 -7.93 -10.65 -2.31
N GLY A 128 -6.68 -11.05 -2.58
CA GLY A 128 -6.00 -10.74 -3.84
C GLY A 128 -5.42 -9.33 -3.88
N GLY A 129 -5.30 -8.67 -2.73
CA GLY A 129 -4.64 -7.39 -2.55
C GLY A 129 -3.12 -7.48 -2.56
N GLY A 130 -2.46 -6.45 -2.03
CA GLY A 130 -1.00 -6.39 -1.91
C GLY A 130 -0.44 -7.48 -0.97
N ARG A 131 0.74 -7.97 -1.28
CA ARG A 131 1.37 -9.02 -0.47
C ARG A 131 2.24 -8.48 0.66
N GLY A 132 2.40 -7.17 0.79
CA GLY A 132 3.32 -6.59 1.76
C GLY A 132 2.92 -5.23 2.30
N ASP A 133 1.83 -4.64 1.81
CA ASP A 133 1.44 -3.27 2.17
C ASP A 133 1.07 -3.17 3.65
N VAL A 134 0.35 -4.16 4.21
CA VAL A 134 0.02 -4.18 5.64
C VAL A 134 1.28 -4.19 6.51
N ALA A 135 2.30 -4.99 6.16
CA ALA A 135 3.57 -5.02 6.87
C ALA A 135 4.33 -3.69 6.74
N GLY A 136 4.30 -3.07 5.54
CA GLY A 136 4.86 -1.73 5.33
C GLY A 136 4.15 -0.65 6.14
N ILE A 137 2.81 -0.66 6.16
CA ILE A 137 1.98 0.27 6.93
C ILE A 137 2.22 0.14 8.45
N MET A 138 2.45 -1.07 8.93
CA MET A 138 2.70 -1.34 10.34
C MET A 138 4.02 -0.73 10.85
N ALA A 139 4.99 -0.50 9.98
CA ALA A 139 6.27 0.06 10.35
C ALA A 139 6.19 1.54 10.74
N ASN A 140 7.00 1.97 11.71
CA ASN A 140 7.03 3.36 12.20
C ASN A 140 8.21 4.11 11.56
N CYS A 141 8.29 4.10 10.24
CA CYS A 141 9.33 4.78 9.47
C CYS A 141 8.77 5.29 8.13
N GLN A 142 9.48 6.22 7.51
CA GLN A 142 9.08 6.77 6.20
C GLN A 142 9.23 5.74 5.09
N GLN A 143 10.29 4.94 5.16
CA GLN A 143 10.69 4.00 4.13
C GLN A 143 10.86 2.60 4.74
N PRO A 144 9.76 1.82 4.86
CA PRO A 144 9.83 0.45 5.37
C PRO A 144 10.52 -0.50 4.39
N VAL A 145 11.46 -1.30 4.91
CA VAL A 145 12.10 -2.40 4.19
C VAL A 145 11.68 -3.72 4.82
N ARG A 146 10.89 -4.49 4.11
CA ARG A 146 10.45 -5.82 4.52
C ARG A 146 11.55 -6.83 4.22
N THR A 147 12.42 -7.08 5.18
CA THR A 147 13.57 -7.99 5.02
C THR A 147 13.19 -9.45 5.15
N VAL A 148 12.10 -9.75 5.87
CA VAL A 148 11.46 -11.07 5.93
C VAL A 148 9.97 -10.89 5.65
N ALA A 149 9.44 -11.72 4.74
CA ALA A 149 8.02 -11.70 4.37
C ALA A 149 7.11 -12.10 5.53
N GLY A 150 5.83 -11.69 5.44
CA GLY A 150 4.82 -11.96 6.45
C GLY A 150 4.71 -10.85 7.48
N ILE A 151 4.02 -11.17 8.58
CA ILE A 151 3.77 -10.26 9.70
C ILE A 151 4.38 -10.82 11.00
N PRO A 152 4.80 -10.00 11.98
CA PRO A 152 5.36 -10.50 13.24
C PRO A 152 4.46 -11.53 13.94
N PRO A 153 5.08 -12.65 14.48
CA PRO A 153 6.51 -12.84 14.70
C PRO A 153 7.29 -13.41 13.51
N PHE A 154 6.65 -13.73 12.38
CA PHE A 154 7.28 -14.38 11.22
C PHE A 154 7.99 -13.36 10.32
N GLY A 155 7.32 -12.24 10.01
CA GLY A 155 7.85 -11.17 9.17
C GLY A 155 8.72 -10.19 9.94
N LYS A 156 9.61 -9.49 9.19
CA LYS A 156 10.48 -8.43 9.73
C LYS A 156 10.50 -7.24 8.79
N VAL A 157 10.26 -6.05 9.36
CA VAL A 157 10.42 -4.77 8.67
C VAL A 157 11.50 -3.96 9.38
N GLU A 158 12.43 -3.41 8.61
CA GLU A 158 13.57 -2.64 9.10
C GLU A 158 13.50 -1.20 8.58
N ASP A 159 14.01 -0.28 9.39
CA ASP A 159 14.20 1.14 9.06
C ASP A 159 15.69 1.43 8.83
N PHE A 160 16.07 1.67 7.59
CA PHE A 160 17.43 2.08 7.23
C PHE A 160 17.64 3.60 7.31
N ARG A 161 16.66 4.33 7.87
CA ARG A 161 16.69 5.77 8.09
C ARG A 161 16.88 6.59 6.81
N VAL A 162 16.36 6.07 5.70
CA VAL A 162 16.33 6.81 4.44
C VAL A 162 15.29 7.91 4.54
N ASN A 163 15.74 9.15 4.41
CA ASN A 163 14.85 10.32 4.40
C ASN A 163 14.26 10.49 3.00
N VAL A 164 12.98 10.18 2.85
CA VAL A 164 12.26 10.32 1.58
C VAL A 164 11.70 11.75 1.42
N GLY A 165 11.22 12.34 2.49
CA GLY A 165 10.65 13.68 2.49
C GLY A 165 9.33 13.78 1.73
N ARG A 166 9.25 14.74 0.79
CA ARG A 166 8.06 15.00 -0.02
C ARG A 166 8.09 14.19 -1.31
N VAL A 167 6.95 13.61 -1.67
CA VAL A 167 6.74 12.94 -2.96
C VAL A 167 5.49 13.47 -3.65
N THR A 168 5.52 13.49 -4.96
CA THR A 168 4.35 13.72 -5.82
C THR A 168 3.90 12.38 -6.37
N LEU A 169 2.62 12.08 -6.25
CA LEU A 169 1.96 10.94 -6.87
C LEU A 169 1.21 11.41 -8.09
N ALA A 170 1.31 10.71 -9.21
CA ALA A 170 0.57 11.03 -10.43
C ALA A 170 -0.04 9.76 -11.04
N VAL A 171 -1.31 9.85 -11.46
CA VAL A 171 -2.06 8.76 -12.09
C VAL A 171 -2.00 8.94 -13.61
N LEU A 172 -1.58 7.90 -14.32
CA LEU A 172 -1.34 7.91 -15.76
C LEU A 172 -2.37 7.11 -16.56
N GLY A 173 -3.13 6.26 -15.90
CA GLY A 173 -4.08 5.39 -16.59
C GLY A 173 -5.14 4.80 -15.65
N SER A 174 -5.91 3.85 -16.20
CA SER A 174 -6.96 3.16 -15.46
C SER A 174 -6.42 2.32 -14.30
N PRO A 175 -7.21 2.11 -13.24
CA PRO A 175 -6.84 1.22 -12.13
C PRO A 175 -6.45 -0.19 -12.61
N LEU A 176 -5.50 -0.81 -11.91
CA LEU A 176 -5.10 -2.20 -12.12
C LEU A 176 -5.52 -3.05 -10.92
N GLU A 177 -5.91 -4.30 -11.20
CA GLU A 177 -6.16 -5.28 -10.14
C GLU A 177 -4.90 -6.13 -9.91
N THR A 178 -4.35 -6.05 -8.71
CA THR A 178 -3.13 -6.78 -8.31
C THR A 178 -3.22 -8.28 -8.60
N LYS A 179 -4.39 -8.88 -8.36
CA LYS A 179 -4.63 -10.31 -8.60
C LYS A 179 -4.42 -10.71 -10.06
N ASP A 180 -4.77 -9.84 -11.02
CA ASP A 180 -4.68 -10.16 -12.43
C ASP A 180 -3.21 -10.26 -12.86
N VAL A 181 -2.37 -9.33 -12.41
CA VAL A 181 -0.92 -9.35 -12.68
C VAL A 181 -0.23 -10.55 -12.04
N LEU A 182 -0.56 -10.88 -10.78
CA LEU A 182 0.09 -11.96 -10.03
C LEU A 182 -0.44 -13.36 -10.34
N SER A 183 -1.55 -13.49 -11.09
CA SER A 183 -2.11 -14.78 -11.51
C SER A 183 -1.41 -15.37 -12.74
N GLU A 184 -0.74 -14.55 -13.55
CA GLU A 184 0.03 -14.99 -14.70
C GLU A 184 1.36 -15.62 -14.24
N ARG A 185 1.52 -16.94 -14.51
CA ARG A 185 2.66 -17.71 -13.99
C ARG A 185 4.03 -17.19 -14.44
N GLU A 186 4.15 -16.76 -15.68
CA GLU A 186 5.41 -16.24 -16.24
C GLU A 186 5.76 -14.92 -15.56
N LYS A 187 4.85 -13.96 -15.51
CA LYS A 187 5.02 -12.69 -14.80
C LYS A 187 5.36 -12.88 -13.34
N TYR A 188 4.74 -13.86 -12.66
CA TYR A 188 5.06 -14.15 -11.27
C TYR A 188 6.51 -14.57 -11.08
N VAL A 189 7.08 -15.37 -12.00
CA VAL A 189 8.48 -15.80 -11.95
C VAL A 189 9.41 -14.61 -12.18
N ASP A 190 9.11 -13.77 -13.18
CA ASP A 190 9.91 -12.57 -13.48
C ASP A 190 9.90 -11.58 -12.31
N ILE A 191 8.74 -11.28 -11.75
CA ILE A 191 8.59 -10.44 -10.55
C ILE A 191 9.39 -11.02 -9.37
N ARG A 192 9.35 -12.35 -9.16
CA ARG A 192 10.07 -13.00 -8.07
C ARG A 192 11.58 -12.89 -8.24
N ASN A 193 12.10 -13.09 -9.43
CA ASN A 193 13.52 -13.04 -9.73
C ASN A 193 14.04 -11.60 -9.66
N ALA A 194 13.42 -10.67 -10.38
CA ALA A 194 13.75 -9.24 -10.33
C ALA A 194 13.66 -8.69 -8.90
N GLY A 195 12.65 -9.13 -8.12
CA GLY A 195 12.50 -8.75 -6.72
C GLY A 195 13.58 -9.29 -5.80
N SER A 196 14.12 -10.49 -6.08
CA SER A 196 15.26 -11.05 -5.36
C SER A 196 16.51 -10.20 -5.56
N ASP A 197 16.81 -9.86 -6.81
CA ASP A 197 17.98 -9.07 -7.18
C ASP A 197 17.86 -7.63 -6.66
N ALA A 198 16.66 -7.03 -6.75
CA ALA A 198 16.37 -5.72 -6.20
C ALA A 198 16.60 -5.67 -4.68
N MET A 199 16.14 -6.69 -3.95
CA MET A 199 16.35 -6.77 -2.50
C MET A 199 17.82 -6.91 -2.14
N GLN A 200 18.56 -7.76 -2.85
CA GLN A 200 19.98 -7.95 -2.59
C GLN A 200 20.75 -6.64 -2.78
N GLU A 201 20.58 -5.97 -3.93
CA GLU A 201 21.28 -4.71 -4.22
C GLU A 201 20.89 -3.59 -3.25
N TYR A 202 19.59 -3.47 -2.92
CA TYR A 202 19.14 -2.41 -2.02
C TYR A 202 19.74 -2.55 -0.62
N LEU A 203 19.87 -3.77 -0.09
CA LEU A 203 20.43 -4.02 1.23
C LEU A 203 21.93 -3.71 1.33
N GLU A 204 22.66 -3.71 0.21
CA GLU A 204 24.07 -3.33 0.19
C GLU A 204 24.27 -1.81 0.41
N ARG A 205 23.36 -0.98 -0.15
CA ARG A 205 23.46 0.49 -0.07
C ARG A 205 22.09 1.16 -0.04
N PRO A 206 21.35 1.10 1.07
CA PRO A 206 20.07 1.77 1.18
C PRO A 206 20.22 3.30 1.07
N SER A 207 19.58 3.91 0.09
CA SER A 207 19.52 5.36 -0.10
C SER A 207 18.27 5.74 -0.91
N LEU A 208 17.95 7.02 -0.97
CA LEU A 208 16.84 7.51 -1.79
C LEU A 208 17.10 7.27 -3.28
N GLU A 209 18.32 7.56 -3.74
CA GLU A 209 18.73 7.36 -5.12
C GLU A 209 18.67 5.89 -5.52
N SER A 210 19.18 4.98 -4.66
CA SER A 210 19.11 3.54 -4.93
C SER A 210 17.66 3.03 -4.90
N LEU A 211 16.78 3.60 -4.06
CA LEU A 211 15.35 3.26 -4.04
C LEU A 211 14.69 3.51 -5.40
N PHE A 212 14.89 4.70 -5.98
CA PHE A 212 14.35 5.04 -7.30
C PHE A 212 14.98 4.20 -8.43
N LYS A 213 16.32 4.11 -8.46
CA LYS A 213 17.04 3.36 -9.48
C LYS A 213 16.64 1.88 -9.51
N ILE A 214 16.60 1.24 -8.33
CA ILE A 214 16.24 -0.17 -8.21
C ILE A 214 14.76 -0.37 -8.52
N SER A 215 13.86 0.55 -8.10
CA SER A 215 12.44 0.52 -8.46
C SER A 215 12.25 0.53 -9.98
N ASN A 216 12.98 1.38 -10.67
CA ASN A 216 12.93 1.48 -12.13
C ASN A 216 13.43 0.20 -12.79
N ARG A 217 14.58 -0.32 -12.40
CA ARG A 217 15.08 -1.58 -12.94
C ARG A 217 14.12 -2.73 -12.67
N PHE A 218 13.65 -2.89 -11.42
CA PHE A 218 12.71 -3.93 -11.04
C PHE A 218 11.43 -3.91 -11.91
N SER A 219 10.80 -2.75 -12.07
CA SER A 219 9.53 -2.66 -12.82
C SER A 219 9.71 -2.92 -14.32
N ALA A 220 10.89 -2.60 -14.89
CA ALA A 220 11.23 -2.93 -16.27
C ALA A 220 11.48 -4.44 -16.44
N GLU A 221 12.32 -5.05 -15.61
CA GLU A 221 12.67 -6.49 -15.65
C GLU A 221 11.46 -7.37 -15.35
N ALA A 222 10.58 -6.94 -14.45
CA ALA A 222 9.33 -7.63 -14.13
C ALA A 222 8.24 -7.46 -15.21
N GLY A 223 8.45 -6.62 -16.24
CA GLY A 223 7.50 -6.39 -17.33
C GLY A 223 6.14 -5.85 -16.89
N VAL A 224 6.12 -5.02 -15.81
CA VAL A 224 4.85 -4.52 -15.22
C VAL A 224 4.52 -3.08 -15.62
N ARG A 225 5.40 -2.40 -16.36
CA ARG A 225 5.18 -1.02 -16.79
C ARG A 225 4.24 -0.94 -18.00
N SER A 226 3.37 0.06 -18.01
CA SER A 226 2.70 0.51 -19.23
C SER A 226 3.60 1.46 -20.03
N ARG A 227 3.24 1.68 -21.30
CA ARG A 227 3.95 2.67 -22.16
C ARG A 227 3.85 4.09 -21.59
N GLU A 228 2.70 4.43 -21.02
CA GLU A 228 2.47 5.72 -20.37
C GLU A 228 3.38 5.91 -19.15
N THR A 229 3.57 4.83 -18.37
CA THR A 229 4.48 4.84 -17.20
C THR A 229 5.94 5.01 -17.63
N ASP A 230 6.39 4.28 -18.66
CA ASP A 230 7.74 4.44 -19.21
C ASP A 230 7.99 5.86 -19.70
N ALA A 231 7.10 6.38 -20.56
CA ALA A 231 7.23 7.72 -21.11
C ALA A 231 7.24 8.82 -20.02
N ALA A 232 6.42 8.68 -18.98
CA ALA A 232 6.38 9.65 -17.88
C ALA A 232 7.65 9.63 -17.02
N ILE A 233 8.20 8.43 -16.74
CA ILE A 233 9.45 8.28 -15.99
C ILE A 233 10.60 8.90 -16.80
N GLU A 234 10.77 8.53 -18.06
CA GLU A 234 11.82 9.05 -18.95
C GLU A 234 11.76 10.59 -19.07
N ALA A 235 10.58 11.14 -19.30
CA ALA A 235 10.41 12.59 -19.42
C ALA A 235 10.75 13.36 -18.14
N LEU A 236 10.47 12.81 -16.97
CA LEU A 236 10.83 13.41 -15.68
C LEU A 236 12.34 13.28 -15.40
N GLU A 237 12.94 12.14 -15.73
CA GLU A 237 14.39 11.93 -15.59
C GLU A 237 15.20 12.85 -16.51
N GLU A 238 14.75 13.10 -17.73
CA GLU A 238 15.35 14.10 -18.65
C GLU A 238 15.35 15.52 -18.08
N LYS A 239 14.40 15.85 -17.21
CA LYS A 239 14.33 17.12 -16.47
C LYS A 239 15.14 17.12 -15.16
N GLY A 240 15.82 16.02 -14.84
CA GLY A 240 16.64 15.88 -13.64
C GLY A 240 15.85 15.49 -12.38
N PHE A 241 14.59 15.07 -12.51
CA PHE A 241 13.81 14.54 -11.40
C PHE A 241 13.96 13.03 -11.31
N MET A 242 13.85 12.50 -10.09
CA MET A 242 13.69 11.07 -9.87
C MET A 242 12.22 10.71 -10.01
N ALA A 243 11.91 9.66 -10.77
CA ALA A 243 10.56 9.13 -10.89
C ALA A 243 10.58 7.61 -10.96
N ALA A 244 9.56 6.95 -10.44
CA ALA A 244 9.41 5.50 -10.53
C ALA A 244 7.93 5.10 -10.43
N MET A 245 7.62 3.87 -10.88
CA MET A 245 6.27 3.30 -10.85
C MET A 245 5.83 3.00 -9.41
N CYS A 246 4.59 3.35 -9.06
CA CYS A 246 3.91 2.75 -7.91
C CYS A 246 3.48 1.33 -8.29
N MET A 247 4.09 0.32 -7.64
CA MET A 247 3.92 -1.07 -8.07
C MET A 247 2.46 -1.51 -8.10
N LEU A 248 2.12 -2.17 -9.21
CA LEU A 248 0.79 -2.68 -9.53
C LEU A 248 -0.30 -1.60 -9.64
N GLY A 249 0.10 -0.40 -10.09
CA GLY A 249 -0.81 0.68 -10.47
C GLY A 249 -0.34 1.37 -11.75
N ASN A 250 -1.25 2.04 -12.47
CA ASN A 250 -0.91 2.92 -13.58
C ASN A 250 -0.58 4.33 -13.07
N SER A 251 0.41 4.42 -12.20
CA SER A 251 0.81 5.64 -11.51
C SER A 251 2.30 5.66 -11.21
N ILE A 252 2.80 6.83 -10.91
CA ILE A 252 4.20 7.06 -10.53
C ILE A 252 4.31 7.84 -9.23
N PHE A 253 5.45 7.72 -8.57
CA PHE A 253 5.91 8.64 -7.54
C PHE A 253 7.19 9.34 -8.01
N THR A 254 7.34 10.63 -7.67
CA THR A 254 8.46 11.45 -8.08
C THR A 254 8.81 12.50 -7.02
N ASN A 255 10.06 12.99 -7.04
CA ASN A 255 10.48 14.14 -6.23
C ASN A 255 10.16 15.48 -6.89
N ALA A 256 9.65 15.48 -8.13
CA ALA A 256 9.20 16.70 -8.82
C ALA A 256 8.02 17.36 -8.07
N PRO A 257 7.98 18.68 -7.93
CA PRO A 257 6.77 19.39 -7.51
C PRO A 257 5.59 19.08 -8.45
N VAL A 258 4.35 19.13 -7.96
CA VAL A 258 3.16 18.85 -8.78
C VAL A 258 3.09 19.68 -10.05
N SER A 259 3.45 20.98 -9.97
CA SER A 259 3.47 21.87 -11.13
C SER A 259 4.47 21.43 -12.20
N GLU A 260 5.67 21.04 -11.77
CA GLU A 260 6.72 20.53 -12.67
C GLU A 260 6.32 19.17 -13.27
N ALA A 261 5.82 18.25 -12.43
CA ALA A 261 5.33 16.97 -12.91
C ALA A 261 4.27 17.16 -14.00
N ARG A 262 3.23 17.99 -13.76
CA ARG A 262 2.19 18.27 -14.76
C ARG A 262 2.73 18.97 -16.02
N SER A 263 3.72 19.84 -15.91
CA SER A 263 4.32 20.50 -17.07
C SER A 263 5.04 19.51 -17.99
N VAL A 264 5.54 18.41 -17.43
CA VAL A 264 6.29 17.36 -18.15
C VAL A 264 5.38 16.26 -18.68
N ILE A 265 4.48 15.73 -17.84
CA ILE A 265 3.66 14.54 -18.17
C ILE A 265 2.22 14.88 -18.57
N GLY A 266 1.85 16.19 -18.63
CA GLY A 266 0.51 16.65 -19.00
C GLY A 266 -0.44 16.82 -17.81
N ASP A 267 -1.68 17.22 -18.11
CA ASP A 267 -2.72 17.48 -17.09
C ASP A 267 -3.31 16.18 -16.58
N VAL A 268 -2.59 15.54 -15.67
CA VAL A 268 -3.00 14.30 -15.00
C VAL A 268 -3.42 14.57 -13.55
N TRP A 269 -4.16 13.63 -12.97
CA TRP A 269 -4.37 13.69 -11.53
C TRP A 269 -3.02 13.55 -10.81
N ALA A 270 -2.67 14.55 -10.04
CA ALA A 270 -1.45 14.53 -9.25
C ALA A 270 -1.63 15.26 -7.92
N VAL A 271 -1.02 14.73 -6.88
CA VAL A 271 -1.01 15.28 -5.52
C VAL A 271 0.36 15.15 -4.88
N SER A 272 0.73 16.16 -4.09
CA SER A 272 1.93 16.09 -3.25
C SER A 272 1.57 15.62 -1.83
N CYS A 273 2.39 14.73 -1.29
CA CYS A 273 2.30 14.28 0.10
C CYS A 273 3.69 14.10 0.70
N ASN A 274 3.75 13.87 2.01
CA ASN A 274 5.01 13.59 2.70
C ASN A 274 5.13 12.09 2.96
N ALA A 275 6.34 11.58 2.94
CA ALA A 275 6.63 10.30 3.57
C ALA A 275 6.60 10.46 5.09
N VAL A 276 5.90 9.56 5.81
CA VAL A 276 5.61 9.73 7.23
C VAL A 276 5.94 8.49 8.07
N PRO A 277 6.45 8.68 9.30
CA PRO A 277 6.65 7.60 10.24
C PRO A 277 5.41 7.33 11.12
N GLU A 278 4.38 8.19 11.09
CA GLU A 278 3.23 8.09 11.97
C GLU A 278 2.45 6.80 11.78
N GLU A 279 2.07 6.20 12.90
CA GLU A 279 1.32 4.94 12.91
C GLU A 279 -0.13 5.11 12.45
N ALA A 280 -0.68 4.05 11.82
CA ALA A 280 -2.12 3.89 11.74
C ALA A 280 -2.73 3.82 13.14
N GLY A 281 -3.86 4.46 13.38
CA GLY A 281 -4.45 4.48 14.72
C GLY A 281 -5.78 5.19 14.84
N ILE A 282 -6.33 5.12 16.05
CA ILE A 282 -7.60 5.77 16.41
C ILE A 282 -7.45 7.29 16.36
N ILE A 283 -8.37 7.94 15.66
CA ILE A 283 -8.50 9.39 15.67
C ILE A 283 -9.29 9.78 16.92
N ARG A 284 -8.64 10.48 17.85
CA ARG A 284 -9.34 11.07 19.00
C ARG A 284 -10.00 12.36 18.52
N THR A 285 -11.31 12.39 18.42
CA THR A 285 -12.07 13.64 18.34
C THR A 285 -11.88 14.37 19.67
N ARG A 286 -11.26 15.55 19.62
CA ARG A 286 -11.21 16.49 20.74
C ARG A 286 -12.57 17.10 20.98
#